data_c0fe73a122e393027891b1876974d380
#
_entry.id   c0fe73a122e393027891b1876974d380
#
_cell.length_a   1.000
_cell.length_b   1.000
_cell.length_c   1.000
_cell.angle_alpha   90.00
_cell.angle_beta   90.00
_cell.angle_gamma   90.00
#
_symmetry.space_group_name_H-M   'P 1'
#
loop_
_entity.id
_entity.type
_entity.pdbx_description
1 polymer ?
#
loop_
_entity_poly.entity_id
_entity_poly.type
_entity_poly.pdbx_seq_one_letter_code
_entity_poly.pdbx_strand_id
1 'polypeptide(L)'
;MSAAVAALKTGALSAADRLAAADWARLEAELDQRGIATLPGLFDRETCHAIAASYDDESKFRSRVVMTRHGFGRGEYRYFAYPLPFDLASIRAALYAGLAPLANQWHERLKIEARFPAAHREFLARCHAAGQTRPTPLLLRYGAGDYNCLHRDLYGEHVFPLQMAVLLSTPGADFSGGEFVITEQRPRMQSRIEVVSLAQGDAVLFAVSERPVSGTRGVYRVTHRHGVSRVLRGHRHTLGVILHDAQ
;
A
#
# COMPACT_ATOMS: atom_id res chain seq x y z
N MET A 1 -13.40 -14.88 -34.98
CA MET A 1 -12.13 -14.29 -35.42
C MET A 1 -11.89 -13.01 -34.65
N SER A 2 -11.02 -12.98 -33.70
CA SER A 2 -10.11 -11.87 -33.42
C SER A 2 -9.10 -12.33 -32.37
N ALA A 3 -8.05 -12.94 -32.85
CA ALA A 3 -6.80 -13.12 -32.12
C ALA A 3 -5.95 -11.90 -32.49
N ALA A 4 -5.96 -10.90 -31.67
CA ALA A 4 -4.99 -9.83 -31.73
C ALA A 4 -5.08 -9.05 -30.42
N VAL A 5 -4.17 -9.26 -29.55
CA VAL A 5 -3.31 -8.31 -28.84
C VAL A 5 -2.51 -9.10 -27.81
N ALA A 6 -1.65 -9.97 -28.28
CA ALA A 6 -0.43 -10.34 -27.57
C ALA A 6 0.71 -9.60 -28.29
N ALA A 7 0.75 -8.29 -28.19
CA ALA A 7 1.94 -7.53 -28.57
C ALA A 7 2.95 -7.70 -27.43
N LEU A 8 3.92 -8.59 -27.65
CA LEU A 8 5.18 -8.66 -26.93
C LEU A 8 5.81 -7.27 -26.87
N LYS A 9 5.64 -6.53 -25.77
CA LYS A 9 6.50 -5.40 -25.42
C LYS A 9 7.86 -5.98 -24.99
N THR A 10 8.74 -6.17 -25.97
CA THR A 10 10.15 -6.48 -25.74
C THR A 10 10.80 -5.33 -24.99
N GLY A 11 11.22 -5.57 -23.74
CA GLY A 11 12.25 -4.78 -23.07
C GLY A 11 11.91 -4.07 -21.75
N ALA A 12 10.65 -3.87 -21.36
CA ALA A 12 10.35 -3.22 -20.08
C ALA A 12 10.10 -4.27 -18.99
N LEU A 13 10.80 -4.14 -17.86
CA LEU A 13 10.56 -4.97 -16.66
C LEU A 13 9.12 -4.79 -16.16
N SER A 14 8.47 -5.88 -15.77
CA SER A 14 7.18 -5.81 -15.07
C SER A 14 7.34 -5.13 -13.70
N ALA A 15 6.24 -4.69 -13.10
CA ALA A 15 6.28 -4.12 -11.74
C ALA A 15 6.78 -5.15 -10.70
N ALA A 16 6.44 -6.42 -10.87
CA ALA A 16 6.96 -7.49 -10.02
C ALA A 16 8.48 -7.67 -10.18
N ASP A 17 9.01 -7.59 -11.42
CA ASP A 17 10.44 -7.65 -11.66
C ASP A 17 11.18 -6.43 -11.11
N ARG A 18 10.59 -5.23 -11.23
CA ARG A 18 11.14 -4.00 -10.62
C ARG A 18 11.20 -4.10 -9.09
N LEU A 19 10.18 -4.68 -8.46
CA LEU A 19 10.19 -4.96 -7.02
C LEU A 19 11.27 -5.99 -6.66
N ALA A 20 11.39 -7.06 -7.44
CA ALA A 20 12.40 -8.09 -7.20
C ALA A 20 13.84 -7.55 -7.34
N ALA A 21 14.06 -6.59 -8.25
CA ALA A 21 15.34 -5.94 -8.49
C ALA A 21 15.58 -4.67 -7.67
N ALA A 22 14.65 -4.28 -6.79
CA ALA A 22 14.76 -3.05 -6.00
C ALA A 22 15.93 -3.13 -5.01
N ASP A 23 16.46 -1.96 -4.65
CA ASP A 23 17.46 -1.83 -3.57
C ASP A 23 16.78 -2.01 -2.21
N TRP A 24 16.53 -3.27 -1.85
CA TRP A 24 15.89 -3.61 -0.58
C TRP A 24 16.70 -3.19 0.62
N ALA A 25 18.04 -3.16 0.55
CA ALA A 25 18.88 -2.69 1.65
C ALA A 25 18.58 -1.22 2.00
N ARG A 26 18.46 -0.37 0.99
CA ARG A 26 18.06 1.04 1.17
C ARG A 26 16.62 1.15 1.68
N LEU A 27 15.68 0.43 1.05
CA LEU A 27 14.26 0.49 1.43
C LEU A 27 14.02 0.04 2.86
N GLU A 28 14.65 -1.06 3.29
CA GLU A 28 14.60 -1.55 4.67
C GLU A 28 15.19 -0.57 5.67
N ALA A 29 16.35 0.04 5.35
CA ALA A 29 16.97 1.05 6.20
C ALA A 29 16.07 2.28 6.39
N GLU A 30 15.44 2.79 5.32
CA GLU A 30 14.50 3.90 5.39
C GLU A 30 13.23 3.54 6.20
N LEU A 31 12.66 2.35 5.97
CA LEU A 31 11.50 1.84 6.71
C LEU A 31 11.85 1.67 8.20
N ASP A 32 13.00 1.11 8.53
CA ASP A 32 13.41 0.94 9.94
C ASP A 32 13.68 2.29 10.61
N GLN A 33 14.23 3.26 9.90
CA GLN A 33 14.54 4.57 10.44
C GLN A 33 13.29 5.46 10.59
N ARG A 34 12.42 5.50 9.58
CA ARG A 34 11.31 6.47 9.48
C ARG A 34 9.92 5.85 9.42
N GLY A 35 9.83 4.53 9.19
CA GLY A 35 8.56 3.85 8.94
C GLY A 35 8.00 4.08 7.53
N ILE A 36 8.81 4.66 6.64
CA ILE A 36 8.43 5.03 5.28
C ILE A 36 9.63 4.95 4.34
N ALA A 37 9.41 4.46 3.13
CA ALA A 37 10.38 4.47 2.03
C ALA A 37 9.67 4.73 0.70
N THR A 38 10.35 5.30 -0.28
CA THR A 38 9.80 5.53 -1.61
C THR A 38 10.52 4.69 -2.66
N LEU A 39 9.75 4.16 -3.61
CA LEU A 39 10.24 3.43 -4.78
C LEU A 39 9.76 4.17 -6.03
N PRO A 40 10.63 4.97 -6.67
CA PRO A 40 10.27 5.73 -7.87
C PRO A 40 10.00 4.81 -9.07
N GLY A 41 9.03 5.21 -9.89
CA GLY A 41 8.78 4.61 -11.21
C GLY A 41 8.40 3.13 -11.19
N LEU A 42 7.68 2.66 -10.16
CA LEU A 42 7.20 1.27 -10.11
C LEU A 42 6.28 0.96 -11.30
N PHE A 43 5.40 1.88 -11.66
CA PHE A 43 4.57 1.78 -12.86
C PHE A 43 4.96 2.84 -13.89
N ASP A 44 4.87 2.48 -15.16
CA ASP A 44 4.87 3.45 -16.24
C ASP A 44 3.52 4.17 -16.35
N ARG A 45 3.50 5.24 -17.12
CA ARG A 45 2.31 6.08 -17.32
C ARG A 45 1.12 5.31 -17.90
N GLU A 46 1.38 4.42 -18.86
CA GLU A 46 0.34 3.62 -19.51
C GLU A 46 -0.34 2.69 -18.53
N THR A 47 0.45 1.99 -17.71
CA THR A 47 -0.03 1.13 -16.62
C THR A 47 -0.84 1.92 -15.60
N CYS A 48 -0.36 3.10 -15.18
CA CYS A 48 -1.11 3.98 -14.26
C CYS A 48 -2.49 4.35 -14.82
N HIS A 49 -2.54 4.76 -16.09
CA HIS A 49 -3.80 5.12 -16.75
C HIS A 49 -4.74 3.92 -16.90
N ALA A 50 -4.22 2.74 -17.27
CA ALA A 50 -5.02 1.53 -17.41
C ALA A 50 -5.66 1.11 -16.09
N ILE A 51 -4.90 1.15 -14.99
CA ILE A 51 -5.42 0.83 -13.65
C ILE A 51 -6.45 1.88 -13.23
N ALA A 52 -6.16 3.19 -13.35
CA ALA A 52 -7.08 4.24 -12.97
C ALA A 52 -8.41 4.19 -13.77
N ALA A 53 -8.34 3.97 -15.09
CA ALA A 53 -9.51 3.84 -15.96
C ALA A 53 -10.38 2.62 -15.62
N SER A 54 -9.82 1.59 -15.00
CA SER A 54 -10.56 0.40 -14.58
C SER A 54 -11.52 0.66 -13.39
N TYR A 55 -11.45 1.85 -12.77
CA TYR A 55 -12.27 2.15 -11.59
C TYR A 55 -13.77 1.95 -11.84
N ASP A 56 -14.25 2.27 -13.02
CA ASP A 56 -15.67 2.19 -13.36
C ASP A 56 -16.11 0.80 -13.89
N ASP A 57 -15.17 -0.14 -14.06
CA ASP A 57 -15.46 -1.53 -14.40
C ASP A 57 -15.79 -2.35 -13.13
N GLU A 58 -17.07 -2.39 -12.76
CA GLU A 58 -17.52 -3.04 -11.53
C GLU A 58 -17.17 -4.53 -11.44
N SER A 59 -16.98 -5.20 -12.59
CA SER A 59 -16.66 -6.64 -12.63
C SER A 59 -15.32 -7.00 -11.98
N LYS A 60 -14.43 -6.02 -11.83
CA LYS A 60 -13.10 -6.20 -11.21
C LYS A 60 -13.12 -6.12 -9.68
N PHE A 61 -14.25 -5.68 -9.10
CA PHE A 61 -14.30 -5.34 -7.68
C PHE A 61 -15.31 -6.18 -6.91
N ARG A 62 -14.96 -6.57 -5.70
CA ARG A 62 -15.86 -7.26 -4.77
C ARG A 62 -16.75 -6.32 -3.96
N SER A 63 -16.31 -5.08 -3.78
CA SER A 63 -17.07 -4.10 -2.98
C SER A 63 -16.63 -2.68 -3.26
N ARG A 64 -17.54 -1.73 -3.02
CA ARG A 64 -17.31 -0.28 -3.06
C ARG A 64 -17.60 0.30 -1.68
N VAL A 65 -16.73 1.18 -1.21
CA VAL A 65 -16.87 1.90 0.05
C VAL A 65 -16.91 3.40 -0.21
N VAL A 66 -17.99 4.04 0.24
CA VAL A 66 -18.13 5.51 0.25
C VAL A 66 -17.70 6.00 1.63
N MET A 67 -16.56 6.68 1.72
CA MET A 67 -15.87 7.00 2.98
C MET A 67 -16.72 7.80 3.96
N THR A 68 -17.56 8.72 3.46
CA THR A 68 -18.42 9.56 4.30
C THR A 68 -19.43 8.77 5.14
N ARG A 69 -19.82 7.58 4.68
CA ARG A 69 -20.77 6.71 5.40
C ARG A 69 -20.17 6.04 6.63
N HIS A 70 -18.85 6.04 6.74
CA HIS A 70 -18.09 5.35 7.77
C HIS A 70 -17.22 6.27 8.63
N GLY A 71 -17.25 7.58 8.36
CA GLY A 71 -16.37 8.54 9.05
C GLY A 71 -14.90 8.44 8.65
N PHE A 72 -14.59 7.79 7.50
CA PHE A 72 -13.22 7.60 7.03
C PHE A 72 -12.64 8.82 6.30
N GLY A 73 -13.46 9.82 6.01
CA GLY A 73 -13.14 11.01 5.23
C GLY A 73 -14.16 11.23 4.12
N ARG A 74 -13.70 11.73 2.97
CA ARG A 74 -14.49 11.92 1.74
C ARG A 74 -13.78 11.29 0.57
N GLY A 75 -14.56 10.80 -0.39
CA GLY A 75 -14.08 10.02 -1.53
C GLY A 75 -14.60 8.59 -1.44
N GLU A 76 -14.06 7.75 -2.28
CA GLU A 76 -14.48 6.37 -2.35
C GLU A 76 -13.32 5.45 -2.77
N TYR A 77 -13.46 4.18 -2.45
CA TYR A 77 -12.55 3.16 -2.92
C TYR A 77 -13.27 1.85 -3.21
N ARG A 78 -12.64 1.00 -4.02
CA ARG A 78 -13.14 -0.32 -4.39
C ARG A 78 -12.06 -1.36 -4.11
N TYR A 79 -12.43 -2.44 -3.42
CA TYR A 79 -11.57 -3.61 -3.26
C TYR A 79 -11.68 -4.49 -4.48
N PHE A 80 -10.55 -4.90 -5.05
CA PHE A 80 -10.52 -5.86 -6.14
C PHE A 80 -11.10 -7.21 -5.73
N ALA A 81 -11.67 -7.93 -6.71
CA ALA A 81 -12.11 -9.32 -6.58
C ALA A 81 -10.98 -10.28 -6.96
N TYR A 82 -11.05 -11.52 -6.51
CA TYR A 82 -10.26 -12.61 -7.09
C TYR A 82 -10.91 -13.10 -8.41
N PRO A 83 -10.12 -13.47 -9.44
CA PRO A 83 -8.66 -13.34 -9.53
C PRO A 83 -8.23 -11.87 -9.63
N LEU A 84 -7.12 -11.51 -8.96
CA LEU A 84 -6.63 -10.12 -8.96
C LEU A 84 -6.18 -9.69 -10.37
N PRO A 85 -6.65 -8.54 -10.88
CA PRO A 85 -6.23 -8.01 -12.18
C PRO A 85 -4.82 -7.37 -12.10
N PHE A 86 -4.29 -6.95 -13.26
CA PHE A 86 -3.06 -6.15 -13.40
C PHE A 86 -1.81 -6.79 -12.75
N ASP A 87 -1.74 -8.11 -12.74
CA ASP A 87 -0.66 -8.88 -12.12
C ASP A 87 -0.44 -8.56 -10.63
N LEU A 88 -1.48 -8.09 -9.95
CA LEU A 88 -1.43 -7.74 -8.51
C LEU A 88 -1.03 -8.93 -7.64
N ALA A 89 -1.28 -10.15 -8.06
CA ALA A 89 -0.86 -11.35 -7.34
C ALA A 89 0.67 -11.47 -7.32
N SER A 90 1.34 -11.29 -8.47
CA SER A 90 2.80 -11.31 -8.58
C SER A 90 3.43 -10.11 -7.88
N ILE A 91 2.81 -8.92 -8.01
CA ILE A 91 3.25 -7.71 -7.30
C ILE A 91 3.20 -7.93 -5.78
N ARG A 92 2.11 -8.48 -5.24
CA ARG A 92 1.99 -8.81 -3.80
C ARG A 92 3.06 -9.81 -3.38
N ALA A 93 3.32 -10.83 -4.18
CA ALA A 93 4.32 -11.85 -3.87
C ALA A 93 5.74 -11.28 -3.83
N ALA A 94 6.13 -10.47 -4.82
CA ALA A 94 7.43 -9.82 -4.88
C ALA A 94 7.61 -8.79 -3.73
N LEU A 95 6.60 -7.96 -3.49
CA LEU A 95 6.59 -6.99 -2.38
C LEU A 95 6.73 -7.68 -1.02
N TYR A 96 5.97 -8.77 -0.81
CA TYR A 96 6.03 -9.54 0.42
C TYR A 96 7.41 -10.16 0.65
N ALA A 97 8.00 -10.74 -0.39
CA ALA A 97 9.33 -11.37 -0.29
C ALA A 97 10.39 -10.37 0.16
N GLY A 98 10.34 -9.14 -0.32
CA GLY A 98 11.24 -8.08 0.11
C GLY A 98 10.96 -7.55 1.53
N LEU A 99 9.70 -7.53 1.97
CA LEU A 99 9.31 -6.94 3.26
C LEU A 99 9.28 -7.94 4.42
N ALA A 100 9.10 -9.24 4.17
CA ALA A 100 8.96 -10.24 5.22
C ALA A 100 10.17 -10.35 6.15
N PRO A 101 11.43 -10.23 5.67
CA PRO A 101 12.60 -10.18 6.56
C PRO A 101 12.53 -9.03 7.58
N LEU A 102 12.25 -7.82 7.12
CA LEU A 102 12.12 -6.64 7.98
C LEU A 102 10.93 -6.78 8.96
N ALA A 103 9.79 -7.27 8.50
CA ALA A 103 8.62 -7.52 9.34
C ALA A 103 8.95 -8.50 10.48
N ASN A 104 9.71 -9.56 10.20
CA ASN A 104 10.18 -10.51 11.19
C ASN A 104 11.18 -9.89 12.18
N GLN A 105 12.11 -9.07 11.73
CA GLN A 105 13.03 -8.31 12.59
C GLN A 105 12.25 -7.35 13.51
N TRP A 106 11.21 -6.68 13.01
CA TRP A 106 10.36 -5.82 13.83
C TRP A 106 9.63 -6.61 14.90
N HIS A 107 9.05 -7.78 14.56
CA HIS A 107 8.39 -8.64 15.51
C HIS A 107 9.35 -9.15 16.59
N GLU A 108 10.56 -9.54 16.22
CA GLU A 108 11.60 -9.96 17.18
C GLU A 108 11.96 -8.84 18.15
N ARG A 109 12.25 -7.64 17.63
CA ARG A 109 12.60 -6.45 18.44
C ARG A 109 11.45 -6.02 19.37
N LEU A 110 10.20 -6.21 18.94
CA LEU A 110 9.00 -5.93 19.73
C LEU A 110 8.58 -7.07 20.65
N LYS A 111 9.30 -8.20 20.65
CA LYS A 111 9.00 -9.42 21.41
C LYS A 111 7.61 -10.00 21.07
N ILE A 112 7.24 -9.94 19.79
CA ILE A 112 6.03 -10.57 19.24
C ILE A 112 6.45 -11.95 18.72
N GLU A 113 5.77 -13.01 19.15
CA GLU A 113 6.13 -14.40 18.80
C GLU A 113 5.80 -14.73 17.34
N ALA A 114 4.73 -14.15 16.80
CA ALA A 114 4.30 -14.42 15.43
C ALA A 114 5.43 -14.10 14.41
N ARG A 115 5.61 -15.01 13.45
CA ARG A 115 6.58 -14.87 12.36
C ARG A 115 5.89 -15.04 11.02
N PHE A 116 6.32 -14.26 10.06
CA PHE A 116 5.86 -14.30 8.67
C PHE A 116 6.68 -15.36 7.91
N PRO A 117 6.02 -16.28 7.17
CA PRO A 117 6.71 -17.26 6.34
C PRO A 117 7.46 -16.57 5.19
N ALA A 118 8.39 -17.29 4.55
CA ALA A 118 9.17 -16.74 3.44
C ALA A 118 8.31 -16.45 2.19
N ALA A 119 7.29 -17.26 1.92
CA ALA A 119 6.45 -17.11 0.73
C ALA A 119 5.08 -16.49 1.07
N HIS A 120 4.65 -15.50 0.26
CA HIS A 120 3.36 -14.84 0.42
C HIS A 120 2.17 -15.81 0.41
N ARG A 121 2.20 -16.83 -0.46
CA ARG A 121 1.15 -17.87 -0.52
C ARG A 121 0.94 -18.59 0.82
N GLU A 122 2.01 -18.82 1.58
CA GLU A 122 1.93 -19.47 2.89
C GLU A 122 1.31 -18.55 3.94
N PHE A 123 1.62 -17.25 3.85
CA PHE A 123 0.99 -16.24 4.69
C PHE A 123 -0.50 -16.09 4.36
N LEU A 124 -0.87 -16.04 3.09
CA LEU A 124 -2.28 -16.03 2.67
C LEU A 124 -3.01 -17.30 3.10
N ALA A 125 -2.38 -18.47 3.05
CA ALA A 125 -2.98 -19.69 3.56
C ALA A 125 -3.31 -19.61 5.06
N ARG A 126 -2.46 -18.95 5.88
CA ARG A 126 -2.77 -18.68 7.30
C ARG A 126 -3.95 -17.71 7.44
N CYS A 127 -3.97 -16.63 6.64
CA CYS A 127 -5.09 -15.70 6.61
C CYS A 127 -6.40 -16.43 6.29
N HIS A 128 -6.40 -17.26 5.26
CA HIS A 128 -7.58 -18.02 4.83
C HIS A 128 -8.05 -19.03 5.86
N ALA A 129 -7.11 -19.72 6.53
CA ALA A 129 -7.43 -20.64 7.63
C ALA A 129 -8.10 -19.93 8.83
N ALA A 130 -7.80 -18.64 9.04
CA ALA A 130 -8.45 -17.79 10.04
C ALA A 130 -9.72 -17.07 9.53
N GLY A 131 -10.24 -17.44 8.34
CA GLY A 131 -11.44 -16.85 7.77
C GLY A 131 -11.20 -15.51 7.03
N GLN A 132 -9.96 -15.04 6.92
CA GLN A 132 -9.58 -13.85 6.18
C GLN A 132 -9.41 -14.19 4.69
N THR A 133 -10.50 -14.32 3.95
CA THR A 133 -10.50 -14.81 2.55
C THR A 133 -10.75 -13.72 1.52
N ARG A 134 -11.08 -12.50 1.95
CA ARG A 134 -11.43 -11.41 1.05
C ARG A 134 -10.18 -10.63 0.64
N PRO A 135 -9.87 -10.51 -0.67
CA PRO A 135 -8.70 -9.76 -1.13
C PRO A 135 -8.78 -8.29 -0.73
N THR A 136 -7.65 -7.74 -0.34
CA THR A 136 -7.52 -6.38 0.18
C THR A 136 -6.86 -5.35 -0.74
N PRO A 137 -6.22 -5.68 -1.87
CA PRO A 137 -5.82 -4.66 -2.81
C PRO A 137 -7.01 -3.81 -3.24
N LEU A 138 -6.81 -2.48 -3.32
CA LEU A 138 -7.89 -1.54 -3.53
C LEU A 138 -7.49 -0.38 -4.44
N LEU A 139 -8.46 0.14 -5.16
CA LEU A 139 -8.32 1.33 -5.99
C LEU A 139 -9.12 2.48 -5.36
N LEU A 140 -8.43 3.56 -5.01
CA LEU A 140 -9.01 4.74 -4.37
C LEU A 140 -9.19 5.86 -5.41
N ARG A 141 -10.31 6.57 -5.31
CA ARG A 141 -10.65 7.73 -6.13
C ARG A 141 -11.08 8.91 -5.27
N TYR A 142 -10.43 10.04 -5.48
CA TYR A 142 -10.72 11.31 -4.81
C TYR A 142 -10.99 12.39 -5.83
N GLY A 143 -12.03 13.19 -5.61
CA GLY A 143 -12.31 14.42 -6.33
C GLY A 143 -11.96 15.66 -5.50
N ALA A 144 -12.22 16.85 -6.05
CA ALA A 144 -12.02 18.10 -5.33
C ALA A 144 -12.83 18.14 -4.02
N GLY A 145 -12.18 18.46 -2.92
CA GLY A 145 -12.73 18.48 -1.55
C GLY A 145 -12.62 17.15 -0.81
N ASP A 146 -12.22 16.05 -1.47
CA ASP A 146 -12.06 14.74 -0.85
C ASP A 146 -10.73 14.61 -0.10
N TYR A 147 -10.70 13.73 0.89
CA TYR A 147 -9.56 13.46 1.75
C TYR A 147 -9.73 12.10 2.44
N ASN A 148 -8.66 11.54 3.00
CA ASN A 148 -8.73 10.36 3.86
C ASN A 148 -8.22 10.69 5.25
N CYS A 149 -9.03 10.42 6.27
CA CYS A 149 -8.65 10.61 7.66
C CYS A 149 -7.45 9.75 8.04
N LEU A 150 -6.69 10.16 9.05
CA LEU A 150 -5.58 9.37 9.58
C LEU A 150 -6.09 8.07 10.20
N HIS A 151 -5.67 6.94 9.66
CA HIS A 151 -6.14 5.60 10.04
C HIS A 151 -5.01 4.57 10.02
N ARG A 152 -5.36 3.34 10.34
CA ARG A 152 -4.52 2.14 10.27
C ARG A 152 -5.35 1.02 9.64
N ASP A 153 -4.76 0.28 8.70
CA ASP A 153 -5.41 -0.84 8.02
C ASP A 153 -5.15 -2.13 8.81
N LEU A 154 -6.02 -2.43 9.76
CA LEU A 154 -5.94 -3.59 10.64
C LEU A 154 -7.15 -4.50 10.41
N TYR A 155 -7.05 -5.41 9.43
CA TYR A 155 -8.15 -6.27 9.00
C TYR A 155 -7.93 -7.73 9.41
N GLY A 156 -8.58 -8.17 10.49
CA GLY A 156 -8.54 -9.55 10.96
C GLY A 156 -7.40 -9.84 11.95
N GLU A 157 -7.16 -11.12 12.19
CA GLU A 157 -6.18 -11.61 13.17
C GLU A 157 -4.74 -11.52 12.64
N HIS A 158 -4.56 -11.89 11.36
CA HIS A 158 -3.26 -11.89 10.72
C HIS A 158 -3.05 -10.61 9.92
N VAL A 159 -2.33 -9.65 10.50
CA VAL A 159 -2.01 -8.36 9.88
C VAL A 159 -0.53 -8.31 9.54
N PHE A 160 -0.21 -8.01 8.28
CA PHE A 160 1.16 -7.73 7.88
C PHE A 160 1.50 -6.26 8.22
N PRO A 161 2.64 -5.95 8.86
CA PRO A 161 2.89 -4.63 9.45
C PRO A 161 3.27 -3.54 8.45
N LEU A 162 3.44 -3.88 7.20
CA LEU A 162 3.87 -2.98 6.12
C LEU A 162 2.93 -3.10 4.93
N GLN A 163 2.74 -2.00 4.20
CA GLN A 163 1.97 -1.99 2.96
C GLN A 163 2.54 -0.99 1.96
N MET A 164 1.98 -0.98 0.75
CA MET A 164 2.38 -0.11 -0.34
C MET A 164 1.18 0.67 -0.88
N ALA A 165 1.39 1.92 -1.26
CA ALA A 165 0.46 2.67 -2.10
C ALA A 165 1.20 3.23 -3.32
N VAL A 166 0.55 3.23 -4.49
CA VAL A 166 1.11 3.75 -5.75
C VAL A 166 0.25 4.89 -6.26
N LEU A 167 0.85 6.04 -6.52
CA LEU A 167 0.15 7.18 -7.10
C LEU A 167 -0.06 6.96 -8.60
N LEU A 168 -1.33 6.97 -9.04
CA LEU A 168 -1.69 6.71 -10.43
C LEU A 168 -1.96 7.99 -11.25
N SER A 169 -2.17 9.12 -10.58
CA SER A 169 -2.46 10.42 -11.19
C SER A 169 -1.24 11.32 -11.18
N THR A 170 -1.15 12.25 -12.13
CA THR A 170 -0.04 13.21 -12.26
C THR A 170 -0.28 14.45 -11.40
N PRO A 171 0.53 14.71 -10.34
CA PRO A 171 0.42 15.95 -9.57
C PRO A 171 0.59 17.19 -10.45
N GLY A 172 -0.22 18.21 -10.19
CA GLY A 172 -0.23 19.46 -10.93
C GLY A 172 -1.04 19.41 -12.23
N ALA A 173 -1.09 18.27 -12.92
CA ALA A 173 -1.88 18.08 -14.15
C ALA A 173 -3.28 17.52 -13.83
N ASP A 174 -3.38 16.34 -13.23
CA ASP A 174 -4.66 15.68 -12.95
C ASP A 174 -5.30 16.18 -11.65
N PHE A 175 -4.51 16.59 -10.68
CA PHE A 175 -4.98 17.06 -9.37
C PHE A 175 -3.98 17.99 -8.69
N SER A 176 -4.44 18.69 -7.63
CA SER A 176 -3.57 19.42 -6.69
C SER A 176 -4.06 19.22 -5.25
N GLY A 177 -3.18 19.38 -4.27
CA GLY A 177 -3.42 18.91 -2.91
C GLY A 177 -3.36 17.39 -2.86
N GLY A 178 -4.04 16.76 -1.91
CA GLY A 178 -4.15 15.30 -1.84
C GLY A 178 -2.81 14.60 -1.58
N GLU A 179 -1.92 15.21 -0.83
CA GLU A 179 -0.63 14.64 -0.44
C GLU A 179 -0.85 13.40 0.43
N PHE A 180 -0.02 12.36 0.22
CA PHE A 180 0.07 11.26 1.15
C PHE A 180 0.75 11.75 2.43
N VAL A 181 0.12 11.51 3.56
CA VAL A 181 0.64 11.92 4.88
C VAL A 181 0.72 10.70 5.80
N ILE A 182 1.78 10.65 6.59
CA ILE A 182 1.95 9.68 7.65
C ILE A 182 2.33 10.38 8.95
N THR A 183 1.83 9.90 10.08
CA THR A 183 2.20 10.39 11.39
C THR A 183 3.02 9.34 12.14
N GLU A 184 3.99 9.80 12.92
CA GLU A 184 4.70 9.01 13.92
C GLU A 184 4.36 9.54 15.31
N GLN A 185 3.83 8.66 16.17
CA GLN A 185 3.55 8.96 17.57
C GLN A 185 4.50 8.20 18.46
N ARG A 186 5.41 8.90 19.12
CA ARG A 186 6.29 8.36 20.18
C ARG A 186 5.58 8.39 21.53
N PRO A 187 5.91 7.48 22.46
CA PRO A 187 5.35 7.54 23.80
C PRO A 187 5.59 8.89 24.47
N ARG A 188 4.53 9.50 25.00
CA ARG A 188 4.56 10.76 25.74
C ARG A 188 5.02 11.98 24.93
N MET A 189 4.98 11.93 23.60
CA MET A 189 5.35 13.05 22.73
C MET A 189 4.17 13.42 21.82
N GLN A 190 4.22 14.62 21.24
CA GLN A 190 3.30 15.00 20.17
C GLN A 190 3.57 14.19 18.92
N SER A 191 2.53 13.98 18.10
CA SER A 191 2.66 13.31 16.82
C SER A 191 3.45 14.17 15.84
N ARG A 192 4.41 13.57 15.17
CA ARG A 192 5.10 14.17 14.04
C ARG A 192 4.42 13.76 12.76
N ILE A 193 4.22 14.68 11.84
CA ILE A 193 3.71 14.43 10.51
C ILE A 193 4.85 14.40 9.49
N GLU A 194 4.74 13.55 8.50
CA GLU A 194 5.59 13.54 7.31
C GLU A 194 4.71 13.53 6.07
N VAL A 195 5.01 14.42 5.12
CA VAL A 195 4.32 14.55 3.83
C VAL A 195 5.19 13.90 2.77
N VAL A 196 4.62 12.97 2.02
CA VAL A 196 5.35 12.22 1.00
C VAL A 196 4.98 12.73 -0.38
N SER A 197 5.95 13.34 -1.04
CA SER A 197 5.81 13.76 -2.44
C SER A 197 6.06 12.56 -3.36
N LEU A 198 5.08 12.23 -4.20
CA LEU A 198 5.15 11.16 -5.19
C LEU A 198 4.88 11.75 -6.57
N ALA A 199 5.62 11.27 -7.57
CA ALA A 199 5.25 11.43 -8.97
C ALA A 199 4.29 10.31 -9.40
N GLN A 200 3.69 10.43 -10.59
CA GLN A 200 2.86 9.35 -11.17
C GLN A 200 3.71 8.09 -11.37
N GLY A 201 3.21 6.97 -10.89
CA GLY A 201 3.88 5.68 -10.95
C GLY A 201 4.82 5.39 -9.78
N ASP A 202 5.08 6.37 -8.91
CA ASP A 202 5.88 6.15 -7.70
C ASP A 202 5.08 5.38 -6.65
N ALA A 203 5.78 4.51 -5.93
CA ALA A 203 5.25 3.80 -4.77
C ALA A 203 5.81 4.36 -3.46
N VAL A 204 4.97 4.37 -2.43
CA VAL A 204 5.36 4.55 -1.04
C VAL A 204 5.14 3.26 -0.27
N LEU A 205 6.17 2.77 0.42
CA LEU A 205 6.13 1.68 1.37
C LEU A 205 6.05 2.28 2.77
N PHE A 206 5.21 1.75 3.64
CA PHE A 206 5.02 2.36 4.96
C PHE A 206 4.54 1.39 6.04
N ALA A 207 4.85 1.75 7.28
CA ALA A 207 4.35 1.05 8.47
C ALA A 207 2.84 1.26 8.64
N VAL A 208 2.10 0.18 8.76
CA VAL A 208 0.63 0.22 8.93
C VAL A 208 0.24 0.74 10.32
N SER A 209 0.96 0.32 11.36
CA SER A 209 0.61 0.65 12.75
C SER A 209 1.84 0.86 13.62
N GLU A 210 2.54 -0.18 14.01
CA GLU A 210 3.62 -0.11 14.98
C GLU A 210 4.96 -0.47 14.35
N ARG A 211 6.01 0.21 14.82
CA ARG A 211 7.40 -0.02 14.45
C ARG A 211 8.30 0.03 15.69
N PRO A 212 9.33 -0.83 15.79
CA PRO A 212 10.33 -0.72 16.86
C PRO A 212 11.27 0.46 16.60
N VAL A 213 11.61 1.18 17.64
CA VAL A 213 12.66 2.20 17.63
C VAL A 213 13.65 1.93 18.75
N SER A 214 14.95 1.96 18.43
CA SER A 214 16.01 1.86 19.44
C SER A 214 16.14 3.18 20.21
N GLY A 215 16.16 3.09 21.52
CA GLY A 215 16.41 4.21 22.41
C GLY A 215 17.50 3.89 23.42
N THR A 216 17.84 4.84 24.26
CA THR A 216 18.91 4.69 25.28
C THR A 216 18.62 3.59 26.31
N ARG A 217 17.36 3.22 26.53
CA ARG A 217 16.93 2.21 27.53
C ARG A 217 16.39 0.93 26.89
N GLY A 218 16.66 0.71 25.59
CA GLY A 218 16.16 -0.43 24.82
C GLY A 218 15.19 -0.05 23.72
N VAL A 219 14.44 -1.03 23.20
CA VAL A 219 13.50 -0.84 22.11
C VAL A 219 12.16 -0.40 22.65
N TYR A 220 11.54 0.62 22.00
CA TYR A 220 10.18 1.06 22.27
C TYR A 220 9.35 1.09 20.98
N ARG A 221 8.03 1.11 21.13
CA ARG A 221 7.07 1.17 20.01
C ARG A 221 6.78 2.62 19.65
N VAL A 222 6.76 2.90 18.36
CA VAL A 222 6.12 4.10 17.81
C VAL A 222 4.91 3.67 17.02
N THR A 223 3.86 4.51 17.03
CA THR A 223 2.62 4.23 16.30
C THR A 223 2.53 5.13 15.09
N HIS A 224 2.18 4.55 13.96
CA HIS A 224 1.93 5.24 12.71
C HIS A 224 0.45 5.28 12.39
N ARG A 225 0.02 6.35 11.72
CA ARG A 225 -1.25 6.46 11.00
C ARG A 225 -0.97 7.14 9.68
N HIS A 226 -1.70 6.78 8.65
CA HIS A 226 -1.57 7.40 7.34
C HIS A 226 -2.90 7.92 6.85
N GLY A 227 -2.86 8.80 5.86
CA GLY A 227 -4.03 9.39 5.27
C GLY A 227 -3.68 10.19 4.01
N VAL A 228 -4.67 10.91 3.49
CA VAL A 228 -4.51 11.77 2.32
C VAL A 228 -5.07 13.14 2.66
N SER A 229 -4.28 14.20 2.44
CA SER A 229 -4.72 15.58 2.63
C SER A 229 -5.85 15.91 1.65
N ARG A 230 -6.50 17.06 1.83
CA ARG A 230 -7.60 17.47 0.96
C ARG A 230 -7.12 17.66 -0.48
N VAL A 231 -7.77 16.99 -1.44
CA VAL A 231 -7.65 17.29 -2.86
C VAL A 231 -8.28 18.66 -3.12
N LEU A 232 -7.52 19.60 -3.66
CA LEU A 232 -7.98 20.96 -3.89
C LEU A 232 -8.68 21.12 -5.23
N ARG A 233 -8.21 20.38 -6.28
CA ARG A 233 -8.82 20.33 -7.60
C ARG A 233 -8.52 19.03 -8.31
N GLY A 234 -9.32 18.68 -9.31
CA GLY A 234 -9.12 17.53 -10.20
C GLY A 234 -9.47 16.19 -9.57
N HIS A 235 -8.87 15.12 -10.08
CA HIS A 235 -9.12 13.74 -9.64
C HIS A 235 -7.80 13.02 -9.35
N ARG A 236 -7.74 12.37 -8.20
CA ARG A 236 -6.58 11.60 -7.74
C ARG A 236 -6.93 10.14 -7.59
N HIS A 237 -6.18 9.26 -8.25
CA HIS A 237 -6.29 7.82 -8.11
C HIS A 237 -5.05 7.24 -7.43
N THR A 238 -5.26 6.24 -6.59
CA THR A 238 -4.18 5.52 -5.88
C THR A 238 -4.50 4.04 -5.82
N LEU A 239 -3.51 3.21 -6.10
CA LEU A 239 -3.58 1.78 -5.86
C LEU A 239 -3.03 1.47 -4.46
N GLY A 240 -3.82 0.87 -3.59
CA GLY A 240 -3.36 0.32 -2.31
C GLY A 240 -3.06 -1.17 -2.44
N VAL A 241 -1.90 -1.59 -1.95
CA VAL A 241 -1.46 -2.99 -1.97
C VAL A 241 -1.21 -3.46 -0.55
N ILE A 242 -2.23 -4.07 0.04
CA ILE A 242 -2.20 -4.69 1.36
C ILE A 242 -1.83 -6.17 1.18
N LEU A 243 -1.03 -6.72 2.09
CA LEU A 243 -0.43 -8.04 1.94
C LEU A 243 -1.19 -9.18 2.65
N HIS A 244 -2.10 -8.86 3.56
CA HIS A 244 -3.05 -9.81 4.17
C HIS A 244 -4.43 -9.67 3.54
N ASP A 245 -5.25 -10.71 3.62
CA ASP A 245 -6.65 -10.66 3.23
C ASP A 245 -7.52 -10.33 4.45
N ALA A 246 -8.76 -9.87 4.24
CA ALA A 246 -9.72 -9.50 5.28
C ALA A 246 -10.78 -10.60 5.51
N GLN A 247 -11.46 -10.50 6.64
CA GLN A 247 -12.65 -11.32 6.95
C GLN A 247 -13.86 -10.91 6.13
#